data_4b1b69f0669602865792ef77a80e643b
#
_entry.id   4b1b69f0669602865792ef77a80e643b
#
_cell.length_a   1.000
_cell.length_b   1.000
_cell.length_c   1.000
_cell.angle_alpha   90.00
_cell.angle_beta   90.00
_cell.angle_gamma   90.00
#
_symmetry.space_group_name_H-M   'P 1'
#
loop_
_entity.id
_entity.type
_entity.pdbx_description
1 polymer ?
#
loop_
_entity_poly.entity_id
_entity_poly.type
_entity_poly.pdbx_seq_one_letter_code
_entity_poly.pdbx_strand_id
1 'polypeptide(L)'
;VASLGAWAAAAILASGVLVVVGVGMIRSGRRDLHPKAMLAAILLAAVFLVLYLIKWSFVGATHYGGPAWGRVPYLALLLTHTVAATLNLPLVLVAVYWALRGELARHRVWVRWAVPVWLYAALSGWLIYLVLARYGVPA
;
A
#
# COMPACT_ATOMS: atom_id res chain seq x y z
N VAL A 1 7.39 -6.12 -19.07
CA VAL A 1 7.25 -4.67 -18.95
C VAL A 1 5.89 -4.32 -18.39
N ALA A 2 4.77 -4.64 -19.09
CA ALA A 2 3.44 -4.51 -18.52
C ALA A 2 3.26 -5.36 -17.26
N SER A 3 3.98 -6.48 -17.15
CA SER A 3 3.95 -7.35 -16.00
C SER A 3 4.53 -6.73 -14.71
N LEU A 4 5.47 -5.77 -14.80
CA LEU A 4 5.99 -5.10 -13.60
C LEU A 4 4.90 -4.34 -12.86
N GLY A 5 4.03 -3.62 -13.57
CA GLY A 5 2.90 -2.95 -12.96
C GLY A 5 1.91 -3.92 -12.32
N ALA A 6 1.64 -5.03 -13.00
CA ALA A 6 0.74 -6.07 -12.48
C ALA A 6 1.32 -6.73 -11.22
N TRP A 7 2.61 -7.08 -11.22
CA TRP A 7 3.26 -7.66 -10.05
C TRP A 7 3.30 -6.69 -8.88
N ALA A 8 3.61 -5.41 -9.15
CA ALA A 8 3.59 -4.39 -8.10
C ALA A 8 2.18 -4.23 -7.50
N ALA A 9 1.15 -4.16 -8.34
CA ALA A 9 -0.22 -4.05 -7.87
C ALA A 9 -0.66 -5.28 -7.08
N ALA A 10 -0.27 -6.48 -7.51
CA ALA A 10 -0.54 -7.71 -6.76
C ALA A 10 0.14 -7.71 -5.40
N ALA A 11 1.38 -7.24 -5.34
CA ALA A 11 2.13 -7.18 -4.08
C ALA A 11 1.48 -6.22 -3.09
N ILE A 12 1.05 -5.03 -3.52
CA ILE A 12 0.42 -4.07 -2.60
C ILE A 12 -0.97 -4.53 -2.17
N LEU A 13 -1.72 -5.17 -3.05
CA LEU A 13 -3.02 -5.74 -2.69
C LEU A 13 -2.86 -6.86 -1.67
N ALA A 14 -1.91 -7.77 -1.89
CA ALA A 14 -1.61 -8.84 -0.94
C ALA A 14 -1.14 -8.28 0.40
N SER A 15 -0.35 -7.21 0.40
CA SER A 15 0.05 -6.50 1.62
C SER A 15 -1.18 -6.02 2.40
N GLY A 16 -2.13 -5.38 1.74
CA GLY A 16 -3.37 -4.91 2.36
C GLY A 16 -4.19 -6.05 2.95
N VAL A 17 -4.31 -7.16 2.22
CA VAL A 17 -5.02 -8.35 2.72
C VAL A 17 -4.35 -8.90 3.98
N LEU A 18 -3.02 -8.97 4.00
CA LEU A 18 -2.29 -9.44 5.18
C LEU A 18 -2.41 -8.50 6.37
N VAL A 19 -2.53 -7.19 6.14
CA VAL A 19 -2.84 -6.25 7.22
C VAL A 19 -4.19 -6.57 7.85
N VAL A 20 -5.22 -6.78 7.02
CA VAL A 20 -6.55 -7.16 7.52
C VAL A 20 -6.50 -8.49 8.29
N VAL A 21 -5.82 -9.49 7.74
CA VAL A 21 -5.65 -10.79 8.39
C VAL A 21 -4.92 -10.63 9.72
N GLY A 22 -3.82 -9.86 9.75
CA GLY A 22 -3.05 -9.62 10.95
C GLY A 22 -3.83 -8.91 12.04
N VAL A 23 -4.65 -7.92 11.69
CA VAL A 23 -5.54 -7.24 12.63
C VAL A 23 -6.60 -8.22 13.16
N GLY A 24 -7.16 -9.05 12.30
CA GLY A 24 -8.09 -10.10 12.70
C GLY A 24 -7.47 -11.09 13.68
N MET A 25 -6.24 -11.49 13.44
CA MET A 25 -5.48 -12.38 14.31
C MET A 25 -5.30 -11.81 15.71
N ILE A 26 -4.86 -10.54 15.82
CA ILE A 26 -4.65 -9.92 17.13
C ILE A 26 -5.97 -9.74 17.88
N ARG A 27 -7.05 -9.40 17.19
CA ARG A 27 -8.39 -9.25 17.78
C ARG A 27 -8.98 -10.58 18.25
N SER A 28 -8.60 -11.68 17.61
CA SER A 28 -9.03 -13.02 18.03
C SER A 28 -8.08 -13.68 19.03
N GLY A 29 -7.11 -12.94 19.59
CA GLY A 29 -6.20 -13.42 20.62
C GLY A 29 -4.98 -14.17 20.09
N ARG A 30 -4.77 -14.24 18.79
CA ARG A 30 -3.63 -14.95 18.18
C ARG A 30 -2.41 -14.05 18.11
N ARG A 31 -1.80 -13.81 19.26
CA ARG A 31 -0.64 -12.93 19.40
C ARG A 31 0.62 -13.45 18.73
N ASP A 32 0.72 -14.76 18.54
CA ASP A 32 1.86 -15.42 17.89
C ASP A 32 1.82 -15.25 16.37
N LEU A 33 0.64 -15.19 15.75
CA LEU A 33 0.46 -15.08 14.31
C LEU A 33 0.45 -13.64 13.81
N HIS A 34 0.03 -12.69 14.66
CA HIS A 34 -0.05 -11.29 14.28
C HIS A 34 1.30 -10.73 13.76
N PRO A 35 2.45 -10.89 14.46
CA PRO A 35 3.72 -10.38 13.97
C PRO A 35 4.14 -10.99 12.63
N LYS A 36 3.83 -12.28 12.41
CA LYS A 36 4.15 -12.97 11.16
C LYS A 36 3.38 -12.39 9.98
N ALA A 37 2.07 -12.17 10.16
CA ALA A 37 1.25 -11.55 9.13
C ALA A 37 1.68 -10.12 8.85
N MET A 38 1.99 -9.34 9.89
CA MET A 38 2.42 -7.95 9.73
C MET A 38 3.79 -7.86 9.04
N LEU A 39 4.73 -8.75 9.39
CA LEU A 39 6.02 -8.81 8.72
C LEU A 39 5.85 -9.15 7.24
N ALA A 40 5.02 -10.14 6.92
CA ALA A 40 4.73 -10.48 5.52
C ALA A 40 4.10 -9.31 4.77
N ALA A 41 3.19 -8.57 5.40
CA ALA A 41 2.59 -7.38 4.81
C ALA A 41 3.63 -6.29 4.52
N ILE A 42 4.55 -6.05 5.44
CA ILE A 42 5.63 -5.08 5.28
C ILE A 42 6.57 -5.50 4.14
N LEU A 43 6.94 -6.78 4.08
CA LEU A 43 7.81 -7.29 3.01
C LEU A 43 7.15 -7.16 1.64
N LEU A 44 5.84 -7.42 1.53
CA LEU A 44 5.12 -7.25 0.28
C LEU A 44 4.99 -5.78 -0.12
N ALA A 45 4.80 -4.88 0.85
CA ALA A 45 4.82 -3.44 0.58
C ALA A 45 6.20 -2.98 0.09
N ALA A 46 7.27 -3.54 0.65
CA ALA A 46 8.64 -3.26 0.18
C ALA A 46 8.86 -3.80 -1.23
N VAL A 47 8.38 -4.99 -1.54
CA VAL A 47 8.43 -5.56 -2.89
C VAL A 47 7.68 -4.66 -3.88
N PHE A 48 6.49 -4.20 -3.51
CA PHE A 48 5.75 -3.23 -4.32
C PHE A 48 6.60 -2.01 -4.64
N LEU A 49 7.20 -1.41 -3.61
CA LEU A 49 7.99 -0.19 -3.78
C LEU A 49 9.18 -0.42 -4.71
N VAL A 50 9.90 -1.52 -4.55
CA VAL A 50 11.04 -1.87 -5.40
C VAL A 50 10.59 -2.06 -6.85
N LEU A 51 9.53 -2.84 -7.08
CA LEU A 51 9.00 -3.07 -8.42
C LEU A 51 8.52 -1.77 -9.07
N TYR A 52 7.87 -0.91 -8.30
CA TYR A 52 7.41 0.38 -8.78
C TYR A 52 8.58 1.29 -9.19
N LEU A 53 9.63 1.35 -8.38
CA LEU A 53 10.82 2.16 -8.68
C LEU A 53 11.55 1.61 -9.90
N ILE A 54 11.63 0.29 -10.06
CA ILE A 54 12.21 -0.33 -11.25
C ILE A 54 11.41 0.04 -12.49
N LYS A 55 10.09 -0.10 -12.42
CA LYS A 55 9.20 0.28 -13.53
C LYS A 55 9.37 1.75 -13.89
N TRP A 56 9.35 2.62 -12.90
CA TRP A 56 9.47 4.06 -13.13
C TRP A 56 10.83 4.43 -13.75
N SER A 57 11.90 3.78 -13.29
CA SER A 57 13.26 4.08 -13.77
C SER A 57 13.54 3.56 -15.17
N PHE A 58 13.05 2.37 -15.54
CA PHE A 58 13.40 1.70 -16.79
C PHE A 58 12.31 1.74 -17.85
N VAL A 59 11.06 1.87 -17.47
CA VAL A 59 9.91 1.89 -18.39
C VAL A 59 9.32 3.30 -18.49
N GLY A 60 9.43 4.07 -17.43
CA GLY A 60 8.88 5.42 -17.34
C GLY A 60 7.51 5.46 -16.71
N ALA A 61 6.98 6.67 -16.57
CA ALA A 61 5.67 6.90 -16.01
C ALA A 61 4.56 6.55 -17.00
N THR A 62 3.40 6.18 -16.47
CA THR A 62 2.18 5.98 -17.24
C THR A 62 1.20 7.06 -16.84
N HIS A 63 0.60 7.71 -17.82
CA HIS A 63 -0.35 8.79 -17.60
C HIS A 63 -1.76 8.38 -17.99
N TYR A 64 -2.77 9.07 -17.41
CA TYR A 64 -4.15 8.83 -17.74
C TYR A 64 -4.45 9.33 -19.16
N GLY A 65 -4.94 8.45 -20.02
CA GLY A 65 -5.33 8.77 -21.40
C GLY A 65 -6.78 8.44 -21.70
N GLY A 66 -7.62 8.28 -20.67
CA GLY A 66 -9.02 7.91 -20.84
C GLY A 66 -9.96 9.10 -21.12
N PRO A 67 -11.29 8.88 -20.97
CA PRO A 67 -12.28 9.93 -21.20
C PRO A 67 -12.04 11.17 -20.36
N ALA A 68 -12.33 12.33 -20.93
CA ALA A 68 -12.08 13.62 -20.26
C ALA A 68 -12.82 13.74 -18.91
N TRP A 69 -14.02 13.18 -18.80
CA TRP A 69 -14.79 13.19 -17.54
C TRP A 69 -14.11 12.41 -16.41
N GLY A 70 -13.25 11.45 -16.74
CA GLY A 70 -12.54 10.66 -15.76
C GLY A 70 -11.24 11.28 -15.24
N ARG A 71 -10.78 12.36 -15.87
CA ARG A 71 -9.47 12.97 -15.52
C ARG A 71 -9.43 13.52 -14.11
N VAL A 72 -10.42 14.30 -13.70
CA VAL A 72 -10.45 14.90 -12.36
C VAL A 72 -10.59 13.82 -11.27
N PRO A 73 -11.52 12.86 -11.37
CA PRO A 73 -11.58 11.75 -10.41
C PRO A 73 -10.27 10.97 -10.33
N TYR A 74 -9.63 10.70 -11.46
CA TYR A 74 -8.36 9.99 -11.47
C TYR A 74 -7.25 10.79 -10.76
N LEU A 75 -7.15 12.09 -11.04
CA LEU A 75 -6.14 12.94 -10.39
C LEU A 75 -6.39 13.07 -8.89
N ALA A 76 -7.64 13.12 -8.46
CA ALA A 76 -7.99 13.11 -7.04
C ALA A 76 -7.58 11.79 -6.38
N LEU A 77 -7.82 10.65 -7.05
CA LEU A 77 -7.40 9.34 -6.59
C LEU A 77 -5.87 9.26 -6.48
N LEU A 78 -5.16 9.72 -7.49
CA LEU A 78 -3.70 9.73 -7.51
C LEU A 78 -3.12 10.61 -6.40
N LEU A 79 -3.67 11.80 -6.20
CA LEU A 79 -3.21 12.72 -5.15
C LEU A 79 -3.42 12.13 -3.76
N THR A 80 -4.62 11.64 -3.47
CA THR A 80 -4.91 11.05 -2.16
C THR A 80 -4.11 9.78 -1.91
N HIS A 81 -3.90 8.97 -2.94
CA HIS A 81 -3.03 7.80 -2.85
C HIS A 81 -1.58 8.20 -2.52
N THR A 82 -1.05 9.20 -3.21
CA THR A 82 0.34 9.66 -3.00
C THR A 82 0.53 10.18 -1.58
N VAL A 83 -0.42 10.97 -1.08
CA VAL A 83 -0.39 11.47 0.31
C VAL A 83 -0.45 10.30 1.29
N ALA A 84 -1.38 9.37 1.10
CA ALA A 84 -1.52 8.21 1.98
C ALA A 84 -0.28 7.33 1.98
N ALA A 85 0.27 7.02 0.81
CA ALA A 85 1.47 6.20 0.69
C ALA A 85 2.68 6.86 1.34
N THR A 86 2.82 8.18 1.19
CA THR A 86 3.91 8.93 1.83
C THR A 86 3.77 8.94 3.35
N LEU A 87 2.57 9.16 3.88
CA LEU A 87 2.32 9.16 5.32
C LEU A 87 2.43 7.75 5.91
N ASN A 88 2.11 6.72 5.13
CA ASN A 88 2.13 5.35 5.60
C ASN A 88 3.50 4.93 6.10
N LEU A 89 4.56 5.31 5.40
CA LEU A 89 5.92 4.89 5.76
C LEU A 89 6.31 5.32 7.18
N PRO A 90 6.25 6.60 7.58
CA PRO A 90 6.57 6.96 8.96
C PRO A 90 5.59 6.37 9.97
N LEU A 91 4.30 6.28 9.66
CA LEU A 91 3.33 5.70 10.57
C LEU A 91 3.64 4.23 10.88
N VAL A 92 3.97 3.45 9.86
CA VAL A 92 4.32 2.03 10.03
C VAL A 92 5.63 1.89 10.78
N LEU A 93 6.64 2.70 10.45
CA LEU A 93 7.93 2.65 11.15
C LEU A 93 7.78 2.94 12.64
N VAL A 94 6.99 3.94 13.01
CA VAL A 94 6.75 4.27 14.42
C VAL A 94 5.96 3.16 15.11
N ALA A 95 4.94 2.61 14.47
CA ALA A 95 4.16 1.51 15.02
C ALA A 95 5.03 0.28 15.27
N VAL A 96 5.89 -0.09 14.33
CA VAL A 96 6.85 -1.19 14.47
C VAL A 96 7.85 -0.92 15.60
N TYR A 97 8.35 0.30 15.68
CA TYR A 97 9.29 0.70 16.74
C TYR A 97 8.70 0.41 18.12
N TRP A 98 7.47 0.85 18.38
CA TRP A 98 6.83 0.61 19.67
C TRP A 98 6.53 -0.87 19.92
N ALA A 99 6.18 -1.63 18.87
CA ALA A 99 5.98 -3.07 19.00
C ALA A 99 7.28 -3.78 19.41
N LEU A 100 8.40 -3.41 18.78
CA LEU A 100 9.72 -4.00 19.09
C LEU A 100 10.21 -3.62 20.50
N ARG A 101 9.78 -2.46 20.99
CA ARG A 101 10.10 -2.03 22.36
C ARG A 101 9.19 -2.66 23.41
N GLY A 102 8.20 -3.45 23.02
CA GLY A 102 7.22 -4.01 23.93
C GLY A 102 6.21 -3.02 24.48
N GLU A 103 6.20 -1.80 23.97
CA GLU A 103 5.31 -0.71 24.37
C GLU A 103 3.98 -0.83 23.62
N LEU A 104 3.19 -1.84 23.97
CA LEU A 104 1.98 -2.18 23.22
C LEU A 104 0.90 -1.09 23.27
N ALA A 105 0.83 -0.34 24.38
CA ALA A 105 -0.12 0.77 24.47
C ALA A 105 0.18 1.85 23.43
N ARG A 106 1.45 2.20 23.25
CA ARG A 106 1.89 3.17 22.23
C ARG A 106 1.74 2.62 20.83
N HIS A 107 2.06 1.33 20.63
CA HIS A 107 1.85 0.65 19.37
C HIS A 107 0.39 0.77 18.93
N ARG A 108 -0.58 0.55 19.83
CA ARG A 108 -2.01 0.65 19.51
C ARG A 108 -2.43 2.06 19.11
N VAL A 109 -1.85 3.08 19.69
CA VAL A 109 -2.14 4.47 19.31
C VAL A 109 -1.74 4.72 17.85
N TRP A 110 -0.54 4.28 17.47
CA TRP A 110 -0.03 4.51 16.13
C TRP A 110 -0.69 3.64 15.06
N VAL A 111 -1.04 2.38 15.37
CA VAL A 111 -1.73 1.53 14.40
C VAL A 111 -3.16 1.99 14.13
N ARG A 112 -3.77 2.73 15.03
CA ARG A 112 -5.08 3.35 14.81
C ARG A 112 -5.08 4.26 13.59
N TRP A 113 -3.96 4.88 13.29
CA TRP A 113 -3.76 5.71 12.09
C TRP A 113 -3.10 4.93 10.96
N ALA A 114 -2.10 4.11 11.27
CA ALA A 114 -1.33 3.38 10.28
C ALA A 114 -2.19 2.39 9.50
N VAL A 115 -3.07 1.64 10.16
CA VAL A 115 -3.89 0.61 9.49
C VAL A 115 -4.83 1.23 8.46
N PRO A 116 -5.66 2.24 8.79
CA PRO A 116 -6.52 2.85 7.77
C PRO A 116 -5.75 3.48 6.62
N VAL A 117 -4.65 4.15 6.90
CA VAL A 117 -3.81 4.78 5.87
C VAL A 117 -3.21 3.72 4.96
N TRP A 118 -2.69 2.62 5.53
CA TRP A 118 -2.14 1.51 4.77
C TRP A 118 -3.18 0.87 3.85
N LEU A 119 -4.37 0.59 4.39
CA LEU A 119 -5.44 -0.01 3.61
C LEU A 119 -5.91 0.91 2.49
N TYR A 120 -6.02 2.21 2.75
CA TYR A 120 -6.35 3.16 1.71
C TYR A 120 -5.27 3.22 0.63
N ALA A 121 -4.00 3.26 1.02
CA ALA A 121 -2.88 3.27 0.07
C ALA A 121 -2.88 2.02 -0.79
N ALA A 122 -3.13 0.85 -0.20
CA ALA A 122 -3.19 -0.42 -0.93
C ALA A 122 -4.37 -0.45 -1.91
N LEU A 123 -5.56 -0.08 -1.45
CA LEU A 123 -6.76 -0.08 -2.29
C LEU A 123 -6.66 0.95 -3.40
N SER A 124 -6.27 2.18 -3.08
CA SER A 124 -6.14 3.24 -4.08
C SER A 124 -5.05 2.92 -5.10
N GLY A 125 -3.93 2.34 -4.66
CA GLY A 125 -2.88 1.90 -5.57
C GLY A 125 -3.36 0.83 -6.54
N TRP A 126 -4.15 -0.13 -6.06
CA TRP A 126 -4.78 -1.14 -6.91
C TRP A 126 -5.74 -0.51 -7.91
N LEU A 127 -6.59 0.43 -7.47
CA LEU A 127 -7.53 1.12 -8.36
C LEU A 127 -6.80 1.94 -9.43
N ILE A 128 -5.72 2.61 -9.07
CA ILE A 128 -4.88 3.34 -10.03
C ILE A 128 -4.34 2.37 -11.07
N TYR A 129 -3.84 1.22 -10.64
CA TYR A 129 -3.37 0.20 -11.56
C TYR A 129 -4.47 -0.22 -12.55
N LEU A 130 -5.69 -0.47 -12.08
CA LEU A 130 -6.80 -0.89 -12.94
C LEU A 130 -7.16 0.21 -13.95
N VAL A 131 -7.19 1.46 -13.51
CA VAL A 131 -7.48 2.60 -14.40
C VAL A 131 -6.39 2.71 -15.48
N LEU A 132 -5.12 2.65 -15.10
CA LEU A 132 -4.02 2.75 -16.05
C LEU A 132 -3.87 1.51 -16.93
N ALA A 133 -4.29 0.34 -16.47
CA ALA A 133 -4.34 -0.85 -17.32
C ALA A 133 -5.33 -0.69 -18.46
N ARG A 134 -6.43 0.05 -18.22
CA ARG A 134 -7.46 0.29 -19.23
C ARG A 134 -7.20 1.53 -20.07
N TYR A 135 -6.70 2.60 -19.45
CA TYR A 135 -6.61 3.94 -20.08
C TYR A 135 -5.21 4.54 -20.04
N GLY A 136 -4.21 3.80 -19.54
CA GLY A 136 -2.87 4.34 -19.42
C GLY A 136 -2.19 4.53 -20.77
N VAL A 137 -1.43 5.62 -20.89
CA VAL A 137 -0.60 5.91 -22.05
C VAL A 137 0.82 6.22 -21.56
N PRO A 138 1.86 5.92 -22.36
CA PRO A 138 3.22 6.29 -22.00
C PRO A 138 3.36 7.80 -21.81
N ALA A 139 4.19 8.17 -20.86
CA ALA A 139 4.49 9.57 -20.60
C ALA A 139 5.34 10.20 -21.71
#